data_b52d621ff1bf1f64bb88ebd29f413367
#
_entry.id   b52d621ff1bf1f64bb88ebd29f413367
#
_cell.length_a   1.000
_cell.length_b   1.000
_cell.length_c   1.000
_cell.angle_alpha   90.00
_cell.angle_beta   90.00
_cell.angle_gamma   90.00
#
_symmetry.space_group_name_H-M   'P 1'
#
loop_
_entity.id
_entity.type
_entity.pdbx_description
1 polymer ?
#
loop_
_entity_poly.entity_id
_entity_poly.type
_entity_poly.pdbx_seq_one_letter_code
_entity_poly.pdbx_strand_id
1 'polypeptide(L)'
;MAFNDLDRKRIENAMVAFMAKRRPPPHIRPELDIGYRLTDQSVEIFEIRPQWDNPSIIREYPFAKATYVRTQNLWKVFWKRADLKWHGYEPASTVKSIEELLAVVDADPYSCFLG
;
A
#
# COMPACT_ATOMS: atom_id res chain seq x y z
N MET A 1 18.13 -5.82 1.32
CA MET A 1 18.40 -5.44 2.70
C MET A 1 17.15 -4.84 3.32
N ALA A 2 16.91 -5.16 4.58
CA ALA A 2 15.76 -4.62 5.30
C ALA A 2 15.91 -3.12 5.57
N PHE A 3 14.79 -2.46 5.87
CA PHE A 3 14.79 -1.07 6.30
C PHE A 3 15.54 -0.93 7.63
N ASN A 4 16.29 0.15 7.78
CA ASN A 4 16.87 0.52 9.08
C ASN A 4 15.82 1.26 9.93
N ASP A 5 16.17 1.56 11.20
CA ASP A 5 15.22 2.18 12.13
C ASP A 5 14.74 3.56 11.66
N LEU A 6 15.63 4.33 11.04
CA LEU A 6 15.29 5.64 10.51
C LEU A 6 14.30 5.55 9.35
N ASP A 7 14.54 4.61 8.43
CA ASP A 7 13.63 4.33 7.32
C ASP A 7 12.25 3.91 7.84
N ARG A 8 12.22 3.00 8.81
CA ARG A 8 10.97 2.52 9.41
C ARG A 8 10.17 3.65 10.02
N LYS A 9 10.81 4.52 10.78
CA LYS A 9 10.14 5.63 11.43
C LYS A 9 9.53 6.59 10.41
N ARG A 10 10.27 6.88 9.36
CA ARG A 10 9.78 7.76 8.28
C ARG A 10 8.58 7.15 7.57
N ILE A 11 8.65 5.85 7.26
CA ILE A 11 7.55 5.13 6.62
C ILE A 11 6.34 5.11 7.54
N GLU A 12 6.51 4.77 8.81
CA GLU A 12 5.41 4.70 9.77
C GLU A 12 4.73 6.04 9.95
N ASN A 13 5.49 7.13 10.04
CA ASN A 13 4.93 8.48 10.14
C ASN A 13 4.08 8.83 8.90
N ALA A 14 4.57 8.51 7.72
CA ALA A 14 3.84 8.73 6.47
C ALA A 14 2.57 7.88 6.41
N MET A 15 2.66 6.63 6.84
CA MET A 15 1.52 5.71 6.86
C MET A 15 0.45 6.13 7.87
N VAL A 16 0.84 6.65 9.02
CA VAL A 16 -0.11 7.18 10.00
C VAL A 16 -0.94 8.30 9.37
N ALA A 17 -0.31 9.22 8.67
CA ALA A 17 -0.99 10.31 7.98
C ALA A 17 -1.93 9.80 6.88
N PHE A 18 -1.46 8.83 6.10
CA PHE A 18 -2.26 8.19 5.05
C PHE A 18 -3.49 7.48 5.62
N MET A 19 -3.29 6.70 6.68
CA MET A 19 -4.37 5.95 7.34
C MET A 19 -5.41 6.90 7.96
N ALA A 20 -4.97 8.00 8.54
CA ALA A 20 -5.89 9.00 9.09
C ALA A 20 -6.84 9.56 8.02
N LYS A 21 -6.35 9.65 6.78
CA LYS A 21 -7.12 10.17 5.65
C LYS A 21 -7.97 9.08 4.98
N ARG A 22 -7.45 7.85 4.86
CA ARG A 22 -8.03 6.80 4.03
C ARG A 22 -8.68 5.65 4.78
N ARG A 23 -8.33 5.44 6.04
CA ARG A 23 -8.93 4.36 6.80
C ARG A 23 -10.42 4.60 6.99
N PRO A 24 -11.29 3.60 6.70
CA PRO A 24 -12.72 3.76 6.92
C PRO A 24 -13.06 4.06 8.38
N PRO A 25 -14.20 4.71 8.65
CA PRO A 25 -14.62 4.95 10.03
C PRO A 25 -14.87 3.63 10.79
N PRO A 26 -14.80 3.64 12.13
CA PRO A 26 -14.88 2.40 12.92
C PRO A 26 -16.06 1.51 12.63
N HIS A 27 -17.22 2.06 12.31
CA HIS A 27 -18.44 1.29 12.06
C HIS A 27 -18.39 0.54 10.70
N ILE A 28 -17.52 0.95 9.78
CA ILE A 28 -17.34 0.29 8.47
C ILE A 28 -16.25 -0.76 8.52
N ARG A 29 -15.27 -0.64 9.43
CA ARG A 29 -14.08 -1.50 9.48
C ARG A 29 -14.36 -3.01 9.51
N PRO A 30 -15.43 -3.49 10.14
CA PRO A 30 -15.76 -4.93 10.05
C PRO A 30 -16.05 -5.40 8.63
N GLU A 31 -16.47 -4.52 7.74
CA GLU A 31 -16.78 -4.85 6.34
C GLU A 31 -15.62 -4.50 5.41
N LEU A 32 -14.89 -3.44 5.72
CA LEU A 32 -13.75 -2.98 4.92
C LEU A 32 -12.82 -2.13 5.78
N ASP A 33 -11.61 -2.57 5.92
CA ASP A 33 -10.54 -1.82 6.56
C ASP A 33 -9.33 -1.78 5.64
N ILE A 34 -8.35 -0.95 5.98
CA ILE A 34 -7.09 -0.82 5.25
C ILE A 34 -5.96 -1.03 6.23
N GLY A 35 -4.93 -1.74 5.79
CA GLY A 35 -3.74 -1.95 6.57
C GLY A 35 -2.49 -1.87 5.70
N TYR A 36 -1.34 -1.95 6.32
CA TYR A 36 -0.06 -1.99 5.63
C TYR A 36 0.93 -2.86 6.38
N ARG A 37 1.96 -3.31 5.67
CA ARG A 37 3.06 -4.04 6.29
C ARG A 37 4.38 -3.68 5.64
N LEU A 38 5.44 -3.76 6.41
CA LEU A 38 6.80 -3.61 5.93
C LEU A 38 7.41 -5.01 5.81
N THR A 39 7.93 -5.33 4.63
CA THR A 39 8.61 -6.61 4.39
C THR A 39 9.91 -6.34 3.67
N ASP A 40 11.03 -6.68 4.28
CA ASP A 40 12.36 -6.47 3.74
C ASP A 40 12.57 -4.99 3.33
N GLN A 41 12.54 -4.68 2.04
CA GLN A 41 12.66 -3.30 1.53
C GLN A 41 11.38 -2.81 0.86
N SER A 42 10.26 -3.44 1.18
CA SER A 42 8.98 -3.12 0.54
C SER A 42 7.93 -2.71 1.55
N VAL A 43 7.00 -1.88 1.10
CA VAL A 43 5.78 -1.54 1.82
C VAL A 43 4.62 -2.06 0.98
N GLU A 44 3.73 -2.85 1.60
CA GLU A 44 2.49 -3.29 0.96
C GLU A 44 1.31 -2.65 1.66
N ILE A 45 0.34 -2.20 0.88
CA ILE A 45 -0.92 -1.68 1.39
C ILE A 45 -2.03 -2.62 0.92
N PHE A 46 -2.93 -2.98 1.83
CA PHE A 46 -3.95 -3.98 1.53
C PHE A 46 -5.30 -3.58 2.13
N GLU A 47 -6.36 -4.11 1.51
CA GLU A 47 -7.69 -4.08 2.09
C GLU A 47 -7.88 -5.29 2.98
N ILE A 48 -8.64 -5.13 4.05
CA ILE A 48 -9.01 -6.21 4.97
C ILE A 48 -10.53 -6.30 4.93
N ARG A 49 -11.05 -7.46 4.51
CA ARG A 49 -12.50 -7.65 4.41
C ARG A 49 -12.89 -9.11 4.53
N PRO A 50 -14.15 -9.39 4.91
CA PRO A 50 -14.68 -10.75 4.94
C PRO A 50 -14.69 -11.36 3.53
N GLN A 51 -14.47 -12.67 3.48
CA GLN A 51 -14.60 -13.41 2.23
C GLN A 51 -16.09 -13.43 1.83
N TRP A 52 -16.39 -13.18 0.56
CA TRP A 52 -17.77 -13.00 0.10
C TRP A 52 -18.65 -14.24 0.30
N ASP A 53 -18.07 -15.43 0.15
CA ASP A 53 -18.78 -16.71 0.27
C ASP A 53 -18.71 -17.32 1.68
N ASN A 54 -17.89 -16.76 2.55
CA ASN A 54 -17.79 -17.16 3.95
C ASN A 54 -17.33 -15.98 4.81
N PRO A 55 -18.28 -15.14 5.28
CA PRO A 55 -17.93 -13.91 6.02
C PRO A 55 -17.21 -14.13 7.35
N SER A 56 -17.17 -15.36 7.86
CA SER A 56 -16.39 -15.68 9.07
C SER A 56 -14.89 -15.68 8.80
N ILE A 57 -14.48 -15.74 7.54
CA ILE A 57 -13.07 -15.72 7.13
C ILE A 57 -12.72 -14.30 6.72
N ILE A 58 -11.75 -13.70 7.42
CA ILE A 58 -11.25 -12.35 7.11
C ILE A 58 -9.99 -12.51 6.26
N ARG A 59 -9.94 -11.80 5.14
CA ARG A 59 -8.80 -11.87 4.23
C ARG A 59 -8.20 -10.50 3.96
N GLU A 60 -6.92 -10.52 3.61
CA GLU A 60 -6.17 -9.35 3.16
C GLU A 60 -6.05 -9.39 1.63
N TYR A 61 -6.28 -8.24 1.00
CA TYR A 61 -6.19 -8.09 -0.45
C TYR A 61 -5.21 -6.98 -0.78
N PRO A 62 -3.90 -7.31 -0.97
CA PRO A 62 -2.90 -6.30 -1.30
C PRO A 62 -3.24 -5.62 -2.64
N PHE A 63 -3.13 -4.30 -2.69
CA PHE A 63 -3.44 -3.54 -3.90
C PHE A 63 -2.32 -2.57 -4.32
N ALA A 64 -1.42 -2.22 -3.43
CA ALA A 64 -0.30 -1.34 -3.72
C ALA A 64 0.97 -1.86 -3.04
N LYS A 65 2.09 -1.70 -3.70
CA LYS A 65 3.38 -2.11 -3.17
C LYS A 65 4.45 -1.15 -3.67
N ALA A 66 5.39 -0.82 -2.84
CA ALA A 66 6.58 -0.08 -3.26
C ALA A 66 7.82 -0.73 -2.69
N THR A 67 8.86 -0.81 -3.50
CA THR A 67 10.15 -1.37 -3.11
C THR A 67 11.21 -0.28 -3.18
N TYR A 68 11.91 -0.08 -2.06
CA TYR A 68 12.96 0.92 -1.98
C TYR A 68 14.24 0.40 -2.61
N VAL A 69 14.79 1.16 -3.55
CA VAL A 69 16.08 0.87 -4.19
C VAL A 69 17.12 1.81 -3.59
N ARG A 70 17.86 1.31 -2.60
CA ARG A 70 18.78 2.11 -1.80
C ARG A 70 19.88 2.75 -2.65
N THR A 71 20.40 2.01 -3.62
CA THR A 71 21.47 2.50 -4.49
C THR A 71 21.06 3.67 -5.36
N GLN A 72 19.77 3.80 -5.65
CA GLN A 72 19.23 4.88 -6.48
C GLN A 72 18.43 5.88 -5.66
N ASN A 73 18.22 5.62 -4.38
CA ASN A 73 17.45 6.46 -3.47
C ASN A 73 16.07 6.80 -4.04
N LEU A 74 15.38 5.76 -4.50
CA LEU A 74 14.02 5.89 -5.05
C LEU A 74 13.20 4.65 -4.71
N TRP A 75 11.89 4.74 -4.93
CA TRP A 75 10.94 3.66 -4.73
C TRP A 75 10.38 3.22 -6.07
N LYS A 76 10.33 1.91 -6.32
CA LYS A 76 9.61 1.34 -7.45
C LYS A 76 8.18 1.06 -7.02
N VAL A 77 7.23 1.47 -7.86
CA VAL A 77 5.80 1.38 -7.56
C VAL A 77 5.16 0.23 -8.34
N PHE A 78 4.39 -0.59 -7.64
CA PHE A 78 3.71 -1.75 -8.23
C PHE A 78 2.23 -1.72 -7.89
N TRP A 79 1.42 -2.29 -8.77
CA TRP A 79 0.00 -2.51 -8.54
C TRP A 79 -0.34 -3.96 -8.86
N LYS A 80 -1.41 -4.47 -8.27
CA LYS A 80 -1.83 -5.85 -8.48
C LYS A 80 -2.92 -5.88 -9.55
N ARG A 81 -2.68 -6.63 -10.62
CA ARG A 81 -3.62 -6.73 -11.73
C ARG A 81 -4.55 -7.91 -11.53
N ALA A 82 -5.49 -8.08 -12.47
CA ALA A 82 -6.49 -9.14 -12.42
C ALA A 82 -5.87 -10.55 -12.41
N ASP A 83 -4.65 -10.71 -12.90
CA ASP A 83 -3.91 -11.98 -12.82
C ASP A 83 -3.35 -12.27 -11.42
N LEU A 84 -3.59 -11.38 -10.47
CA LEU A 84 -3.12 -11.46 -9.07
C LEU A 84 -1.60 -11.38 -8.94
N LYS A 85 -0.94 -10.79 -9.92
CA LYS A 85 0.52 -10.58 -9.91
C LYS A 85 0.83 -9.10 -9.81
N TRP A 86 2.00 -8.80 -9.24
CA TRP A 86 2.51 -7.44 -9.16
C TRP A 86 3.08 -7.01 -10.50
N HIS A 87 2.66 -5.84 -10.97
CA HIS A 87 3.14 -5.21 -12.20
C HIS A 87 3.62 -3.80 -11.89
N GLY A 88 4.64 -3.34 -12.61
CA GLY A 88 5.09 -1.95 -12.48
C GLY A 88 3.96 -0.98 -12.82
N TYR A 89 3.82 0.05 -12.02
CA TYR A 89 2.81 1.08 -12.26
C TYR A 89 3.36 2.11 -13.25
N GLU A 90 3.07 1.95 -14.52
CA GLU A 90 3.64 2.79 -15.59
C GLU A 90 3.43 4.29 -15.42
N PRO A 91 2.25 4.78 -14.98
CA PRO A 91 2.05 6.23 -14.82
C PRO A 91 3.02 6.89 -13.83
N ALA A 92 3.51 6.13 -12.86
CA ALA A 92 4.54 6.57 -11.90
C ALA A 92 5.33 5.36 -11.46
N SER A 93 6.20 4.85 -12.34
CA SER A 93 6.95 3.62 -12.10
C SER A 93 7.97 3.75 -10.97
N THR A 94 8.45 4.98 -10.71
CA THR A 94 9.31 5.29 -9.59
C THR A 94 8.89 6.59 -8.93
N VAL A 95 9.12 6.69 -7.63
CA VAL A 95 8.90 7.92 -6.86
C VAL A 95 10.09 8.14 -5.94
N LYS A 96 10.28 9.37 -5.47
CA LYS A 96 11.47 9.73 -4.70
C LYS A 96 11.30 9.55 -3.21
N SER A 97 10.07 9.47 -2.73
CA SER A 97 9.79 9.36 -1.29
C SER A 97 8.55 8.53 -1.05
N ILE A 98 8.41 8.06 0.20
CA ILE A 98 7.20 7.36 0.62
C ILE A 98 5.97 8.29 0.58
N GLU A 99 6.16 9.56 0.89
CA GLU A 99 5.09 10.55 0.83
C GLU A 99 4.58 10.72 -0.61
N GLU A 100 5.48 10.73 -1.58
CA GLU A 100 5.12 10.79 -3.00
C GLU A 100 4.38 9.53 -3.45
N LEU A 101 4.82 8.36 -2.98
CA LEU A 101 4.11 7.10 -3.22
C LEU A 101 2.66 7.19 -2.75
N LEU A 102 2.46 7.65 -1.51
CA LEU A 102 1.12 7.72 -0.93
C LEU A 102 0.24 8.74 -1.65
N ALA A 103 0.83 9.81 -2.16
CA ALA A 103 0.10 10.77 -2.99
C ALA A 103 -0.35 10.14 -4.31
N VAL A 104 0.48 9.30 -4.92
CA VAL A 104 0.13 8.56 -6.15
C VAL A 104 -1.02 7.59 -5.88
N VAL A 105 -0.96 6.84 -4.79
CA VAL A 105 -2.02 5.89 -4.41
C VAL A 105 -3.31 6.63 -4.09
N ASP A 106 -3.23 7.74 -3.38
CA ASP A 106 -4.38 8.55 -3.00
C ASP A 106 -5.09 9.15 -4.21
N ALA A 107 -4.32 9.66 -5.15
CA ALA A 107 -4.87 10.24 -6.39
C ALA A 107 -5.52 9.18 -7.28
N ASP A 108 -4.89 8.03 -7.40
CA ASP A 108 -5.39 6.85 -8.14
C ASP A 108 -6.12 7.21 -9.44
N PRO A 109 -5.47 7.95 -10.37
CA PRO A 109 -6.16 8.52 -11.52
C PRO A 109 -6.71 7.46 -12.49
N TYR A 110 -6.19 6.24 -12.44
CA TYR A 110 -6.61 5.14 -13.32
C TYR A 110 -7.33 4.03 -12.57
N SER A 111 -7.70 4.26 -11.32
CA SER A 111 -8.41 3.28 -10.47
C SER A 111 -7.68 1.93 -10.35
N CYS A 112 -6.35 1.98 -10.33
CA CYS A 112 -5.53 0.78 -10.23
C CYS A 112 -5.37 0.29 -8.79
N PHE A 113 -5.51 1.17 -7.81
CA PHE A 113 -5.26 0.87 -6.39
C PHE A 113 -6.57 0.74 -5.61
N LEU A 114 -7.31 1.80 -5.52
CA LEU A 114 -8.51 1.86 -4.67
C LEU A 114 -9.81 1.71 -5.45
N GLY A 115 -9.72 1.60 -6.76
CA GLY A 115 -10.88 1.44 -7.61
C GLY A 115 -11.62 2.75 -7.81
#